data_d2240b069ffafa151a0928aa828d45ca
#
_entry.id   d2240b069ffafa151a0928aa828d45ca
#
_cell.length_a   1.000
_cell.length_b   1.000
_cell.length_c   1.000
_cell.angle_alpha   90.00
_cell.angle_beta   90.00
_cell.angle_gamma   90.00
#
_symmetry.space_group_name_H-M   'P 1'
#
loop_
_entity.id
_entity.type
_entity.pdbx_description
1 polymer ?
#
loop_
_entity_poly.entity_id
_entity_poly.type
_entity_poly.pdbx_seq_one_letter_code
_entity_poly.pdbx_strand_id
1 'polypeptide(L)'
;MNLRIGFIFFLSQFTLVSVSAQINMDGDGVFKRYFNKLINDTNDLSAPKFMTYPTLAYSPETRWEIGFSSLYIYSAKRDLLNRLSEIKAFTFYTLENQYGIWLDHILYTDKNKWFFLGRARYQSFPLLYFGIGPDSQSERISLIDGNYSLFRERFLRAVIPSLYVGLELDYQRLSSVKYKDVTPNHQQPSVGANGSTNLGLGLGILYDNIHNALNPRKGIYSEWAVLNYNGDFGSDFDFTSYIIDNRFYVPVKKNTVLAAQLY
;
A
#
# COMPACT_ATOMS: atom_id res chain seq x y z
N MET A 1 -24.20 -8.21 -42.18
CA MET A 1 -24.07 -7.05 -41.31
C MET A 1 -22.96 -7.40 -40.32
N ASN A 2 -21.71 -7.06 -40.69
CA ASN A 2 -20.50 -7.50 -39.98
C ASN A 2 -20.10 -6.44 -38.96
N LEU A 3 -20.24 -6.75 -37.67
CA LEU A 3 -19.76 -5.93 -36.56
C LEU A 3 -18.27 -6.20 -36.36
N ARG A 4 -17.42 -5.27 -36.76
CA ARG A 4 -16.00 -5.29 -36.43
C ARG A 4 -15.82 -4.57 -35.11
N ILE A 5 -15.52 -5.32 -34.05
CA ILE A 5 -15.08 -4.79 -32.76
C ILE A 5 -13.59 -4.45 -32.90
N GLY A 6 -13.29 -3.17 -32.98
CA GLY A 6 -11.92 -2.67 -32.94
C GLY A 6 -11.41 -2.61 -31.50
N PHE A 7 -10.48 -3.47 -31.16
CA PHE A 7 -9.69 -3.35 -29.94
C PHE A 7 -8.65 -2.24 -30.15
N ILE A 8 -8.82 -1.11 -29.47
CA ILE A 8 -7.80 -0.06 -29.40
C ILE A 8 -6.84 -0.40 -28.27
N PHE A 9 -5.67 -0.93 -28.64
CA PHE A 9 -4.54 -1.05 -27.72
C PHE A 9 -3.92 0.33 -27.52
N PHE A 10 -4.06 0.90 -26.31
CA PHE A 10 -3.29 2.05 -25.87
C PHE A 10 -1.89 1.54 -25.49
N LEU A 11 -0.96 1.60 -26.45
CA LEU A 11 0.47 1.44 -26.17
C LEU A 11 0.97 2.77 -25.59
N SER A 12 1.08 2.87 -24.28
CA SER A 12 1.85 3.94 -23.66
C SER A 12 3.33 3.68 -23.96
N GLN A 13 3.91 4.47 -24.84
CA GLN A 13 5.34 4.48 -25.07
C GLN A 13 6.03 5.06 -23.83
N PHE A 14 6.49 4.19 -22.95
CA PHE A 14 7.51 4.54 -21.97
C PHE A 14 8.82 4.72 -22.74
N THR A 15 9.18 5.95 -23.06
CA THR A 15 10.55 6.28 -23.44
C THR A 15 11.42 6.13 -22.20
N LEU A 16 12.10 4.99 -22.09
CA LEU A 16 13.23 4.80 -21.19
C LEU A 16 14.32 5.77 -21.60
N VAL A 17 14.34 6.97 -21.01
CA VAL A 17 15.53 7.82 -21.05
C VAL A 17 16.54 7.17 -20.11
N SER A 18 17.47 6.43 -20.68
CA SER A 18 18.64 5.93 -19.97
C SER A 18 19.52 7.14 -19.66
N VAL A 19 19.28 7.80 -18.53
CA VAL A 19 20.23 8.76 -17.97
C VAL A 19 21.34 7.94 -17.33
N SER A 20 22.40 7.67 -18.11
CA SER A 20 23.66 7.20 -17.55
C SER A 20 24.33 8.38 -16.84
N ALA A 21 23.87 8.69 -15.64
CA ALA A 21 24.62 9.55 -14.76
C ALA A 21 25.83 8.75 -14.25
N GLN A 22 26.94 8.88 -14.92
CA GLN A 22 28.24 8.55 -14.32
C GLN A 22 28.49 9.59 -13.21
N ILE A 23 27.98 9.31 -12.02
CA ILE A 23 28.36 10.06 -10.83
C ILE A 23 29.77 9.61 -10.51
N ASN A 24 30.74 10.41 -10.93
CA ASN A 24 32.14 10.26 -10.52
C ASN A 24 32.20 10.68 -9.04
N MET A 25 32.02 9.71 -8.14
CA MET A 25 32.12 9.94 -6.68
C MET A 25 33.57 9.72 -6.24
N ASP A 26 34.45 10.63 -6.63
CA ASP A 26 35.80 10.72 -6.09
C ASP A 26 35.74 11.40 -4.71
N GLY A 27 35.48 10.62 -3.70
CA GLY A 27 35.49 11.06 -2.30
C GLY A 27 34.99 9.97 -1.37
N ASP A 28 35.65 9.77 -0.24
CA ASP A 28 35.23 8.87 0.86
C ASP A 28 34.01 9.43 1.63
N GLY A 29 33.02 9.93 0.91
CA GLY A 29 31.80 10.52 1.48
C GLY A 29 30.90 9.49 2.17
N VAL A 30 30.11 9.94 3.14
CA VAL A 30 29.12 9.15 3.86
C VAL A 30 28.17 8.42 2.91
N PHE A 31 27.81 9.05 1.78
CA PHE A 31 26.96 8.47 0.73
C PHE A 31 27.61 7.26 0.06
N LYS A 32 28.91 7.34 -0.31
CA LYS A 32 29.63 6.21 -0.93
C LYS A 32 29.72 5.02 0.01
N ARG A 33 29.99 5.25 1.30
CA ARG A 33 29.99 4.19 2.32
C ARG A 33 28.61 3.57 2.50
N TYR A 34 27.56 4.39 2.47
CA TYR A 34 26.20 3.93 2.57
C TYR A 34 25.79 3.08 1.36
N PHE A 35 26.04 3.55 0.13
CA PHE A 35 25.77 2.80 -1.11
C PHE A 35 26.60 1.52 -1.21
N ASN A 36 27.89 1.57 -0.85
CA ASN A 36 28.71 0.36 -0.84
C ASN A 36 28.21 -0.68 0.19
N LYS A 37 27.71 -0.24 1.33
CA LYS A 37 27.09 -1.13 2.32
C LYS A 37 25.79 -1.76 1.78
N LEU A 38 24.99 -1.03 1.00
CA LEU A 38 23.77 -1.53 0.38
C LEU A 38 24.04 -2.55 -0.74
N ILE A 39 25.06 -2.27 -1.58
CA ILE A 39 25.37 -3.08 -2.77
C ILE A 39 26.20 -4.32 -2.39
N ASN A 40 27.11 -4.18 -1.44
CA ASN A 40 28.07 -5.21 -1.04
C ASN A 40 27.66 -5.99 0.22
N ASP A 41 26.40 -5.89 0.64
CA ASP A 41 25.89 -6.61 1.80
C ASP A 41 25.69 -8.11 1.48
N THR A 42 26.81 -8.82 1.45
CA THR A 42 26.86 -10.26 1.13
C THR A 42 26.93 -11.16 2.39
N ASN A 43 26.96 -10.59 3.59
CA ASN A 43 27.60 -11.28 4.70
C ASN A 43 26.70 -12.08 5.64
N ASP A 44 25.42 -11.81 5.77
CA ASP A 44 24.55 -12.62 6.63
C ASP A 44 23.08 -12.48 6.20
N LEU A 45 22.55 -13.57 5.64
CA LEU A 45 21.14 -13.62 5.23
C LEU A 45 20.19 -13.58 6.43
N SER A 46 20.66 -13.93 7.61
CA SER A 46 19.86 -13.94 8.85
C SER A 46 19.86 -12.59 9.58
N ALA A 47 20.82 -11.70 9.24
CA ALA A 47 20.94 -10.40 9.89
C ALA A 47 19.82 -9.46 9.43
N PRO A 48 19.24 -8.69 10.35
CA PRO A 48 18.28 -7.65 10.00
C PRO A 48 18.90 -6.61 9.05
N LYS A 49 18.12 -6.19 8.04
CA LYS A 49 18.56 -5.21 7.06
C LYS A 49 17.71 -3.96 7.17
N PHE A 50 18.38 -2.82 7.21
CA PHE A 50 17.74 -1.52 7.22
C PHE A 50 18.27 -0.67 6.05
N MET A 51 17.34 -0.17 5.25
CA MET A 51 17.62 0.75 4.15
C MET A 51 16.77 1.99 4.30
N THR A 52 17.35 3.16 4.03
CA THR A 52 16.61 4.42 3.92
C THR A 52 17.18 5.24 2.79
N TYR A 53 16.35 5.92 2.03
CA TYR A 53 16.77 6.78 0.94
C TYR A 53 15.82 7.96 0.76
N PRO A 54 16.35 9.12 0.35
CA PRO A 54 15.51 10.26 0.00
C PRO A 54 14.74 9.95 -1.29
N THR A 55 13.53 10.48 -1.37
CA THR A 55 12.69 10.42 -2.56
C THR A 55 12.44 11.81 -3.09
N LEU A 56 12.41 11.96 -4.39
CA LEU A 56 12.06 13.19 -5.09
C LEU A 56 11.11 12.83 -6.22
N ALA A 57 9.93 13.44 -6.22
CA ALA A 57 8.91 13.23 -7.22
C ALA A 57 8.32 14.57 -7.70
N TYR A 58 7.68 14.54 -8.84
CA TYR A 58 6.93 15.67 -9.37
C TYR A 58 5.60 15.18 -9.91
N SER A 59 4.51 15.84 -9.52
CA SER A 59 3.21 15.68 -10.16
C SER A 59 2.59 17.07 -10.42
N PRO A 60 1.76 17.21 -11.44
CA PRO A 60 1.09 18.47 -11.74
C PRO A 60 0.23 19.00 -10.57
N GLU A 61 -0.37 18.09 -9.80
CA GLU A 61 -1.29 18.41 -8.71
C GLU A 61 -0.57 18.85 -7.44
N THR A 62 0.61 18.29 -7.17
CA THR A 62 1.36 18.47 -5.93
C THR A 62 2.68 19.18 -6.13
N ARG A 63 3.08 19.38 -7.40
CA ARG A 63 4.39 19.88 -7.80
C ARG A 63 5.52 19.00 -7.30
N TRP A 64 6.59 19.59 -6.79
CA TRP A 64 7.72 18.84 -6.23
C TRP A 64 7.37 18.25 -4.86
N GLU A 65 7.65 16.99 -4.72
CA GLU A 65 7.56 16.23 -3.48
C GLU A 65 8.96 15.80 -3.04
N ILE A 66 9.30 16.06 -1.79
CA ILE A 66 10.52 15.59 -1.15
C ILE A 66 10.09 14.65 -0.02
N GLY A 67 10.75 13.51 0.08
CA GLY A 67 10.41 12.53 1.09
C GLY A 67 11.57 11.62 1.48
N PHE A 68 11.26 10.68 2.36
CA PHE A 68 12.14 9.59 2.75
C PHE A 68 11.39 8.28 2.73
N SER A 69 12.00 7.26 2.16
CA SER A 69 11.51 5.89 2.21
C SER A 69 12.48 5.04 3.03
N SER A 70 11.94 4.25 3.94
CA SER A 70 12.72 3.36 4.79
C SER A 70 12.12 1.96 4.74
N LEU A 71 12.98 0.96 4.74
CA LEU A 71 12.62 -0.45 4.74
C LEU A 71 13.47 -1.18 5.78
N TYR A 72 12.81 -1.90 6.69
CA TYR A 72 13.43 -2.80 7.64
C TYR A 72 12.94 -4.21 7.42
N ILE A 73 13.87 -5.14 7.21
CA ILE A 73 13.58 -6.56 6.93
C ILE A 73 14.31 -7.42 7.93
N TYR A 74 13.63 -8.41 8.48
CA TYR A 74 14.22 -9.35 9.42
C TYR A 74 13.45 -10.68 9.44
N SER A 75 14.12 -11.76 9.90
CA SER A 75 13.46 -13.00 10.28
C SER A 75 13.42 -13.11 11.80
N ALA A 76 12.30 -13.60 12.34
CA ALA A 76 12.16 -13.77 13.79
C ALA A 76 13.29 -14.66 14.33
N LYS A 77 13.93 -14.24 15.44
CA LYS A 77 15.10 -14.90 16.05
C LYS A 77 16.29 -15.12 15.09
N ARG A 78 16.35 -14.42 13.96
CA ARG A 78 17.33 -14.63 12.89
C ARG A 78 17.31 -16.03 12.30
N ASP A 79 16.22 -16.75 12.46
CA ASP A 79 16.04 -18.08 11.90
C ASP A 79 15.44 -17.98 10.50
N LEU A 80 16.19 -18.43 9.49
CA LEU A 80 15.79 -18.40 8.07
C LEU A 80 14.63 -19.34 7.73
N LEU A 81 14.24 -20.23 8.63
CA LEU A 81 13.03 -21.04 8.50
C LEU A 81 11.76 -20.23 8.78
N ASN A 82 11.90 -19.12 9.52
CA ASN A 82 10.83 -18.18 9.71
C ASN A 82 10.65 -17.31 8.46
N ARG A 83 9.39 -16.93 8.17
CA ARG A 83 9.09 -15.99 7.10
C ARG A 83 9.71 -14.63 7.37
N LEU A 84 10.06 -13.95 6.30
CA LEU A 84 10.57 -12.60 6.34
C LEU A 84 9.49 -11.64 6.83
N SER A 85 9.85 -10.85 7.84
CA SER A 85 9.08 -9.71 8.32
C SER A 85 9.62 -8.42 7.68
N GLU A 86 8.74 -7.51 7.36
CA GLU A 86 9.11 -6.20 6.81
C GLU A 86 8.34 -5.07 7.47
N ILE A 87 8.99 -3.93 7.63
CA ILE A 87 8.40 -2.67 8.04
C ILE A 87 8.82 -1.63 7.02
N LYS A 88 7.86 -0.97 6.41
CA LYS A 88 8.05 0.13 5.46
C LYS A 88 7.57 1.43 6.08
N ALA A 89 8.38 2.45 6.03
CA ALA A 89 7.98 3.80 6.40
C ALA A 89 8.23 4.75 5.22
N PHE A 90 7.27 5.61 4.96
CA PHE A 90 7.37 6.64 3.95
C PHE A 90 6.86 7.97 4.50
N THR A 91 7.63 9.04 4.27
CA THR A 91 7.22 10.40 4.61
C THR A 91 7.42 11.30 3.41
N PHE A 92 6.54 12.27 3.25
CA PHE A 92 6.65 13.25 2.17
C PHE A 92 6.16 14.63 2.60
N TYR A 93 6.70 15.64 1.90
CA TYR A 93 6.23 17.02 1.95
C TYR A 93 6.31 17.60 0.54
N THR A 94 5.27 18.34 0.14
CA THR A 94 5.16 18.93 -1.20
C THR A 94 5.21 20.45 -1.16
N LEU A 95 5.51 21.09 -2.28
CA LEU A 95 5.50 22.54 -2.39
C LEU A 95 4.10 23.16 -2.22
N GLU A 96 3.04 22.37 -2.37
CA GLU A 96 1.65 22.80 -2.14
C GLU A 96 1.19 22.54 -0.69
N ASN A 97 2.15 22.40 0.27
CA ASN A 97 1.91 22.17 1.70
C ASN A 97 1.16 20.90 2.03
N GLN A 98 1.29 19.87 1.20
CA GLN A 98 0.79 18.54 1.49
C GLN A 98 1.88 17.75 2.19
N TYR A 99 1.48 16.86 3.07
CA TYR A 99 2.41 16.03 3.82
C TYR A 99 1.76 14.72 4.22
N GLY A 100 2.60 13.75 4.51
CA GLY A 100 2.13 12.47 5.01
C GLY A 100 3.22 11.64 5.65
N ILE A 101 2.77 10.74 6.50
CA ILE A 101 3.56 9.66 7.07
C ILE A 101 2.78 8.35 6.90
N TRP A 102 3.42 7.36 6.31
CA TRP A 102 2.87 6.04 6.07
C TRP A 102 3.77 4.99 6.72
N LEU A 103 3.17 4.07 7.42
CA LEU A 103 3.82 2.92 8.01
C LEU A 103 3.04 1.67 7.63
N ASP A 104 3.64 0.81 6.83
CA ASP A 104 3.09 -0.49 6.47
C ASP A 104 3.99 -1.59 7.06
N HIS A 105 3.42 -2.65 7.61
CA HIS A 105 4.20 -3.75 8.12
C HIS A 105 3.57 -5.12 7.84
N ILE A 106 4.44 -6.12 7.72
CA ILE A 106 4.13 -7.54 7.66
C ILE A 106 5.06 -8.24 8.63
N LEU A 107 4.54 -8.79 9.72
CA LEU A 107 5.36 -9.36 10.78
C LEU A 107 4.99 -10.81 11.02
N TYR A 108 6.01 -11.66 11.10
CA TYR A 108 5.89 -13.05 11.51
C TYR A 108 6.66 -13.27 12.79
N THR A 109 6.05 -13.98 13.76
CA THR A 109 6.75 -14.37 14.96
C THR A 109 7.51 -15.69 14.77
N ASP A 110 8.27 -16.09 15.79
CA ASP A 110 8.98 -17.36 15.81
C ASP A 110 8.08 -18.54 15.44
N LYS A 111 8.56 -19.40 14.53
CA LYS A 111 7.84 -20.56 13.96
C LYS A 111 6.56 -20.15 13.23
N ASN A 112 6.48 -18.91 12.76
CA ASN A 112 5.32 -18.33 12.06
C ASN A 112 4.00 -18.51 12.84
N LYS A 113 4.03 -18.47 14.18
CA LYS A 113 2.85 -18.72 15.03
C LYS A 113 1.83 -17.59 14.93
N TRP A 114 2.30 -16.34 14.84
CA TRP A 114 1.48 -15.16 14.67
C TRP A 114 1.88 -14.41 13.41
N PHE A 115 0.89 -13.85 12.78
CA PHE A 115 1.00 -12.99 11.63
C PHE A 115 0.30 -11.66 11.92
N PHE A 116 1.02 -10.57 11.71
CA PHE A 116 0.49 -9.22 11.83
C PHE A 116 0.66 -8.53 10.49
N LEU A 117 -0.41 -7.91 10.00
CA LEU A 117 -0.41 -7.11 8.79
C LEU A 117 -1.06 -5.78 9.12
N GLY A 118 -0.27 -4.73 9.15
CA GLY A 118 -0.74 -3.43 9.56
C GLY A 118 -0.39 -2.32 8.59
N ARG A 119 -1.21 -1.28 8.67
CA ARG A 119 -1.06 -0.04 7.93
C ARG A 119 -1.50 1.13 8.78
N ALA A 120 -0.60 2.07 9.03
CA ALA A 120 -0.90 3.33 9.66
C ALA A 120 -0.55 4.48 8.71
N ARG A 121 -1.47 5.40 8.46
CA ARG A 121 -1.28 6.54 7.58
C ARG A 121 -1.87 7.79 8.19
N TYR A 122 -1.14 8.87 8.11
CA TYR A 122 -1.66 10.20 8.33
C TYR A 122 -1.18 11.10 7.19
N GLN A 123 -2.12 11.75 6.55
CA GLN A 123 -1.79 12.63 5.43
C GLN A 123 -2.75 13.80 5.31
N SER A 124 -2.22 14.94 4.86
CA SER A 124 -2.98 16.06 4.33
C SER A 124 -2.70 16.11 2.83
N PHE A 125 -3.69 15.71 2.03
CA PHE A 125 -3.53 15.57 0.59
C PHE A 125 -4.82 15.93 -0.11
N PRO A 126 -4.80 16.79 -1.14
CA PRO A 126 -5.99 17.15 -1.86
C PRO A 126 -6.48 15.98 -2.72
N LEU A 127 -7.79 15.81 -2.74
CA LEU A 127 -8.47 14.83 -3.58
C LEU A 127 -9.22 15.56 -4.69
N LEU A 128 -9.09 15.05 -5.91
CA LEU A 128 -9.88 15.52 -7.04
C LEU A 128 -11.29 14.91 -6.96
N TYR A 129 -12.31 15.74 -6.89
CA TYR A 129 -13.70 15.30 -6.80
C TYR A 129 -14.41 15.46 -8.14
N PHE A 130 -14.93 14.37 -8.65
CA PHE A 130 -15.66 14.29 -9.93
C PHE A 130 -17.14 13.98 -9.77
N GLY A 131 -17.63 13.83 -8.53
CA GLY A 131 -18.99 13.37 -8.23
C GLY A 131 -19.02 11.93 -7.75
N ILE A 132 -20.23 11.45 -7.46
CA ILE A 132 -20.49 10.08 -6.99
C ILE A 132 -21.52 9.43 -7.92
N GLY A 133 -21.29 8.15 -8.26
CA GLY A 133 -22.21 7.35 -9.04
C GLY A 133 -21.89 7.31 -10.53
N PRO A 134 -22.74 6.59 -11.31
CA PRO A 134 -22.49 6.34 -12.73
C PRO A 134 -22.59 7.60 -13.60
N ASP A 135 -23.28 8.62 -13.12
CA ASP A 135 -23.46 9.92 -13.82
C ASP A 135 -22.42 10.96 -13.39
N SER A 136 -21.31 10.54 -12.78
CA SER A 136 -20.23 11.44 -12.40
C SER A 136 -19.63 12.14 -13.63
N GLN A 137 -19.29 13.40 -13.47
CA GLN A 137 -18.78 14.24 -14.56
C GLN A 137 -17.35 13.84 -14.94
N SER A 138 -16.99 14.00 -16.22
CA SER A 138 -15.62 13.80 -16.69
C SER A 138 -14.69 14.96 -16.27
N GLU A 139 -15.26 16.11 -15.96
CA GLU A 139 -14.53 17.29 -15.49
C GLU A 139 -14.51 17.35 -13.98
N ARG A 140 -13.42 17.85 -13.41
CA ARG A 140 -13.27 18.04 -11.98
C ARG A 140 -14.30 19.05 -11.46
N ILE A 141 -15.10 18.62 -10.49
CA ILE A 141 -16.09 19.47 -9.83
C ILE A 141 -15.42 20.36 -8.78
N SER A 142 -14.51 19.78 -7.99
CA SER A 142 -13.86 20.47 -6.88
C SER A 142 -12.53 19.80 -6.49
N LEU A 143 -11.70 20.56 -5.80
CA LEU A 143 -10.55 20.05 -5.05
C LEU A 143 -10.97 19.94 -3.58
N ILE A 144 -10.90 18.74 -3.02
CA ILE A 144 -11.21 18.49 -1.61
C ILE A 144 -9.91 18.44 -0.82
N ASP A 145 -9.72 19.39 0.08
CA ASP A 145 -8.65 19.41 1.06
C ASP A 145 -9.12 18.73 2.33
N GLY A 146 -8.28 17.93 2.98
CA GLY A 146 -8.65 17.26 4.21
C GLY A 146 -7.49 16.49 4.83
N ASN A 147 -7.65 16.15 6.10
CA ASN A 147 -6.71 15.30 6.82
C ASN A 147 -7.27 13.89 6.88
N TYR A 148 -6.52 12.93 6.36
CA TYR A 148 -6.88 11.52 6.38
C TYR A 148 -5.99 10.75 7.34
N SER A 149 -6.64 10.00 8.24
CA SER A 149 -5.99 9.07 9.16
C SER A 149 -6.53 7.66 8.88
N LEU A 150 -5.62 6.71 8.74
CA LEU A 150 -5.91 5.29 8.60
C LEU A 150 -5.08 4.51 9.60
N PHE A 151 -5.73 3.63 10.32
CA PHE A 151 -5.07 2.58 11.10
C PHE A 151 -5.80 1.27 10.86
N ARG A 152 -5.14 0.34 10.18
CA ARG A 152 -5.65 -1.01 9.92
C ARG A 152 -4.66 -2.02 10.47
N GLU A 153 -5.17 -3.00 11.19
CA GLU A 153 -4.34 -4.04 11.80
C GLU A 153 -5.04 -5.39 11.77
N ARG A 154 -4.28 -6.43 11.44
CA ARG A 154 -4.69 -7.82 11.48
C ARG A 154 -3.84 -8.59 12.48
N PHE A 155 -4.50 -9.29 13.37
CA PHE A 155 -3.91 -10.12 14.40
C PHE A 155 -4.30 -11.57 14.16
N LEU A 156 -3.52 -12.29 13.34
CA LEU A 156 -3.87 -13.64 12.93
C LEU A 156 -2.94 -14.66 13.57
N ARG A 157 -3.51 -15.77 14.05
CA ARG A 157 -2.78 -16.89 14.63
C ARG A 157 -2.81 -18.08 13.69
N ALA A 158 -1.68 -18.75 13.52
CA ALA A 158 -1.59 -19.99 12.78
C ALA A 158 -2.37 -21.10 13.52
N VAL A 159 -3.32 -21.72 12.84
CA VAL A 159 -4.09 -22.88 13.31
C VAL A 159 -3.54 -24.19 12.77
N ILE A 160 -3.04 -24.16 11.54
CA ILE A 160 -2.22 -25.20 10.90
C ILE A 160 -1.14 -24.49 10.06
N PRO A 161 -0.12 -25.19 9.55
CA PRO A 161 0.87 -24.59 8.67
C PRO A 161 0.22 -23.81 7.51
N SER A 162 0.65 -22.57 7.31
CA SER A 162 0.16 -21.64 6.27
C SER A 162 -1.27 -21.13 6.40
N LEU A 163 -2.06 -21.57 7.38
CA LEU A 163 -3.42 -21.09 7.61
C LEU A 163 -3.49 -20.29 8.92
N TYR A 164 -3.92 -19.04 8.79
CA TYR A 164 -4.03 -18.09 9.90
C TYR A 164 -5.48 -17.63 10.04
N VAL A 165 -5.93 -17.47 11.29
CA VAL A 165 -7.27 -16.98 11.62
C VAL A 165 -7.15 -15.98 12.78
N GLY A 166 -7.95 -14.91 12.77
CA GLY A 166 -7.92 -13.96 13.85
C GLY A 166 -8.80 -12.73 13.64
N LEU A 167 -8.39 -11.67 14.32
CA LEU A 167 -9.12 -10.43 14.39
C LEU A 167 -8.59 -9.41 13.40
N GLU A 168 -9.49 -8.55 12.91
CA GLU A 168 -9.17 -7.38 12.11
C GLU A 168 -9.77 -6.12 12.73
N LEU A 169 -9.00 -5.03 12.67
CA LEU A 169 -9.40 -3.70 13.07
C LEU A 169 -9.09 -2.74 11.94
N ASP A 170 -10.04 -1.86 11.64
CA ASP A 170 -9.88 -0.80 10.63
C ASP A 170 -10.47 0.50 11.16
N TYR A 171 -9.62 1.49 11.38
CA TYR A 171 -10.01 2.85 11.74
C TYR A 171 -9.66 3.78 10.60
N GLN A 172 -10.65 4.53 10.13
CA GLN A 172 -10.49 5.53 9.09
C GLN A 172 -11.16 6.83 9.52
N ARG A 173 -10.45 7.95 9.36
CA ARG A 173 -10.99 9.26 9.64
C ARG A 173 -10.59 10.25 8.55
N LEU A 174 -11.58 10.90 7.97
CA LEU A 174 -11.43 12.08 7.14
C LEU A 174 -11.95 13.29 7.93
N SER A 175 -11.14 14.30 8.10
CA SER A 175 -11.46 15.50 8.90
C SER A 175 -10.95 16.77 8.25
N SER A 176 -11.39 17.91 8.73
CA SER A 176 -11.00 19.25 8.23
C SER A 176 -11.27 19.44 6.73
N VAL A 177 -12.37 18.86 6.24
CA VAL A 177 -12.73 18.85 4.83
C VAL A 177 -13.06 20.27 4.37
N LYS A 178 -12.42 20.70 3.27
CA LYS A 178 -12.66 21.98 2.60
C LYS A 178 -12.75 21.77 1.10
N TYR A 179 -13.78 22.30 0.50
CA TYR A 179 -13.96 22.28 -0.96
C TYR A 179 -13.34 23.55 -1.54
N LYS A 180 -12.39 23.41 -2.45
CA LYS A 180 -11.73 24.50 -3.18
C LYS A 180 -12.05 24.39 -4.68
N ASP A 181 -11.95 25.52 -5.39
CA ASP A 181 -12.17 25.59 -6.85
C ASP A 181 -13.49 24.95 -7.28
N VAL A 182 -14.56 25.31 -6.59
CA VAL A 182 -15.90 24.74 -6.79
C VAL A 182 -16.52 25.30 -8.07
N THR A 183 -17.00 24.40 -8.94
CA THR A 183 -17.76 24.83 -10.13
C THR A 183 -19.13 25.39 -9.75
N PRO A 184 -19.74 26.29 -10.57
CA PRO A 184 -21.00 26.96 -10.23
C PRO A 184 -22.19 26.00 -9.93
N ASN A 185 -22.17 24.81 -10.49
CA ASN A 185 -23.23 23.79 -10.33
C ASN A 185 -22.84 22.68 -9.35
N HIS A 186 -21.92 22.97 -8.43
CA HIS A 186 -21.44 21.96 -7.49
C HIS A 186 -22.53 21.53 -6.52
N GLN A 187 -22.81 20.23 -6.50
CA GLN A 187 -23.51 19.58 -5.41
C GLN A 187 -22.51 18.86 -4.50
N GLN A 188 -22.50 19.24 -3.23
CA GLN A 188 -21.76 18.48 -2.23
C GLN A 188 -22.40 17.10 -2.05
N PRO A 189 -21.61 16.05 -1.73
CA PRO A 189 -22.17 14.76 -1.36
C PRO A 189 -23.20 14.93 -0.23
N SER A 190 -24.32 14.26 -0.33
CA SER A 190 -25.36 14.28 0.73
C SER A 190 -24.88 13.61 2.03
N VAL A 191 -23.91 12.70 1.92
CA VAL A 191 -23.37 11.89 3.03
C VAL A 191 -21.85 12.06 3.06
N GLY A 192 -21.29 12.32 4.23
CA GLY A 192 -19.84 12.42 4.43
C GLY A 192 -19.18 13.69 3.90
N ALA A 193 -19.94 14.73 3.48
CA ALA A 193 -19.39 15.97 2.92
C ALA A 193 -18.40 16.68 3.85
N ASN A 194 -18.59 16.60 5.15
CA ASN A 194 -17.72 17.22 6.15
C ASN A 194 -16.65 16.28 6.72
N GLY A 195 -16.51 15.11 6.12
CA GLY A 195 -15.66 14.02 6.59
C GLY A 195 -16.44 12.96 7.35
N SER A 196 -15.72 11.97 7.84
CA SER A 196 -16.29 10.87 8.63
C SER A 196 -15.24 10.18 9.47
N THR A 197 -15.69 9.52 10.52
CA THR A 197 -14.92 8.57 11.32
C THR A 197 -15.58 7.20 11.21
N ASN A 198 -14.82 6.16 10.87
CA ASN A 198 -15.33 4.80 10.78
C ASN A 198 -14.38 3.85 11.50
N LEU A 199 -14.92 3.04 12.40
CA LEU A 199 -14.21 2.00 13.13
C LEU A 199 -14.87 0.65 12.83
N GLY A 200 -14.13 -0.22 12.15
CA GLY A 200 -14.53 -1.56 11.80
C GLY A 200 -13.81 -2.60 12.64
N LEU A 201 -14.56 -3.56 13.15
CA LEU A 201 -14.04 -4.74 13.83
C LEU A 201 -14.48 -5.98 13.07
N GLY A 202 -13.58 -6.95 12.96
CA GLY A 202 -13.85 -8.09 12.10
C GLY A 202 -13.02 -9.33 12.37
N LEU A 203 -13.25 -10.30 11.50
CA LEU A 203 -12.55 -11.58 11.49
C LEU A 203 -11.89 -11.77 10.14
N GLY A 204 -10.69 -12.34 10.14
CA GLY A 204 -9.94 -12.67 8.93
C GLY A 204 -9.44 -14.10 8.93
N ILE A 205 -9.37 -14.66 7.73
CA ILE A 205 -8.75 -15.96 7.43
C ILE A 205 -7.74 -15.72 6.31
N LEU A 206 -6.53 -16.18 6.51
CA LEU A 206 -5.46 -16.11 5.53
C LEU A 206 -4.83 -17.47 5.32
N TYR A 207 -4.83 -17.95 4.10
CA TYR A 207 -4.00 -19.08 3.67
C TYR A 207 -2.86 -18.56 2.79
N ASP A 208 -1.62 -18.78 3.22
CA ASP A 208 -0.45 -18.32 2.47
C ASP A 208 0.65 -19.38 2.51
N ASN A 209 0.82 -20.08 1.39
CA ASN A 209 1.91 -21.05 1.19
C ASN A 209 2.91 -20.61 0.12
N ILE A 210 2.93 -19.31 -0.23
CA ILE A 210 3.90 -18.75 -1.17
C ILE A 210 5.30 -18.89 -0.57
N HIS A 211 6.20 -19.53 -1.31
CA HIS A 211 7.56 -19.81 -0.82
C HIS A 211 8.41 -18.54 -0.67
N ASN A 212 8.23 -17.57 -1.57
CA ASN A 212 8.98 -16.30 -1.57
C ASN A 212 8.05 -15.14 -1.96
N ALA A 213 7.74 -14.29 -0.99
CA ALA A 213 6.83 -13.15 -1.20
C ALA A 213 7.39 -12.10 -2.18
N LEU A 214 8.72 -11.95 -2.24
CA LEU A 214 9.38 -10.97 -3.14
C LEU A 214 9.50 -11.46 -4.58
N ASN A 215 9.52 -12.79 -4.79
CA ASN A 215 9.59 -13.40 -6.12
C ASN A 215 8.75 -14.69 -6.13
N PRO A 216 7.43 -14.57 -6.14
CA PRO A 216 6.54 -15.72 -6.07
C PRO A 216 6.59 -16.52 -7.37
N ARG A 217 7.01 -17.78 -7.27
CA ARG A 217 7.05 -18.71 -8.39
C ARG A 217 6.02 -19.81 -8.30
N LYS A 218 5.58 -20.12 -7.08
CA LYS A 218 4.64 -21.19 -6.77
C LYS A 218 3.92 -20.88 -5.48
N GLY A 219 2.65 -21.26 -5.42
CA GLY A 219 1.86 -21.20 -4.20
C GLY A 219 0.58 -20.40 -4.37
N ILE A 220 -0.14 -20.31 -3.29
CA ILE A 220 -1.44 -19.67 -3.19
C ILE A 220 -1.40 -18.69 -2.01
N TYR A 221 -1.91 -17.50 -2.23
CA TYR A 221 -2.31 -16.55 -1.20
C TYR A 221 -3.84 -16.40 -1.32
N SER A 222 -4.54 -16.65 -0.23
CA SER A 222 -6.00 -16.52 -0.19
C SER A 222 -6.41 -15.86 1.12
N GLU A 223 -6.97 -14.68 0.99
CA GLU A 223 -7.38 -13.82 2.10
C GLU A 223 -8.88 -13.60 2.04
N TRP A 224 -9.54 -13.77 3.16
CA TRP A 224 -10.96 -13.53 3.35
C TRP A 224 -11.15 -12.81 4.68
N ALA A 225 -11.81 -11.67 4.65
CA ALA A 225 -12.12 -10.93 5.85
C ALA A 225 -13.52 -10.32 5.79
N VAL A 226 -14.12 -10.19 6.96
CA VAL A 226 -15.36 -9.45 7.16
C VAL A 226 -15.17 -8.48 8.29
N LEU A 227 -15.50 -7.20 8.05
CA LEU A 227 -15.47 -6.13 9.04
C LEU A 227 -16.86 -5.50 9.13
N ASN A 228 -17.34 -5.34 10.36
CA ASN A 228 -18.55 -4.61 10.65
C ASN A 228 -18.21 -3.25 11.24
N TYR A 229 -18.82 -2.23 10.67
CA TYR A 229 -18.72 -0.84 11.12
C TYR A 229 -20.10 -0.41 11.61
N ASN A 230 -20.18 0.11 12.81
CA ASN A 230 -21.44 0.62 13.36
C ASN A 230 -21.23 1.70 14.40
N GLY A 231 -22.29 2.43 14.74
CA GLY A 231 -22.28 3.52 15.69
C GLY A 231 -21.87 3.12 17.10
N ASP A 232 -22.14 1.88 17.52
CA ASP A 232 -21.75 1.38 18.84
C ASP A 232 -20.22 1.28 18.99
N PHE A 233 -19.50 1.14 17.87
CA PHE A 233 -18.04 1.14 17.83
C PHE A 233 -17.46 2.54 17.58
N GLY A 234 -18.30 3.55 17.37
CA GLY A 234 -17.90 4.92 17.09
C GLY A 234 -17.74 5.24 15.58
N SER A 235 -18.40 4.47 14.72
CA SER A 235 -18.54 4.79 13.30
C SER A 235 -19.66 5.79 13.06
N ASP A 236 -19.44 6.72 12.13
CA ASP A 236 -20.48 7.63 11.66
C ASP A 236 -21.47 6.92 10.71
N PHE A 237 -21.09 5.77 10.17
CA PHE A 237 -21.90 4.99 9.23
C PHE A 237 -21.91 3.51 9.59
N ASP A 238 -23.08 2.88 9.37
CA ASP A 238 -23.29 1.46 9.58
C ASP A 238 -23.16 0.72 8.24
N PHE A 239 -22.15 -0.15 8.13
CA PHE A 239 -21.95 -1.00 6.96
C PHE A 239 -21.07 -2.21 7.28
N THR A 240 -21.08 -3.18 6.37
CA THR A 240 -20.19 -4.35 6.45
C THR A 240 -19.31 -4.39 5.21
N SER A 241 -18.01 -4.57 5.42
CA SER A 241 -17.02 -4.73 4.36
C SER A 241 -16.58 -6.18 4.25
N TYR A 242 -16.53 -6.70 3.04
CA TYR A 242 -15.98 -8.01 2.71
C TYR A 242 -14.70 -7.80 1.92
N ILE A 243 -13.61 -8.43 2.34
CA ILE A 243 -12.32 -8.38 1.66
C ILE A 243 -12.02 -9.79 1.17
N ILE A 244 -11.74 -9.91 -0.13
CA ILE A 244 -11.36 -11.16 -0.77
C ILE A 244 -10.17 -10.87 -1.67
N ASP A 245 -9.03 -11.52 -1.40
CA ASP A 245 -7.84 -11.44 -2.27
C ASP A 245 -7.27 -12.85 -2.46
N ASN A 246 -7.37 -13.37 -3.67
CA ASN A 246 -6.85 -14.68 -4.01
C ASN A 246 -5.80 -14.53 -5.09
N ARG A 247 -4.59 -15.03 -4.83
CA ARG A 247 -3.45 -14.99 -5.75
C ARG A 247 -2.90 -16.40 -5.95
N PHE A 248 -2.70 -16.76 -7.21
CA PHE A 248 -2.23 -18.08 -7.60
C PHE A 248 -0.96 -17.94 -8.43
N TYR A 249 0.05 -18.75 -8.12
CA TYR A 249 1.30 -18.77 -8.84
C TYR A 249 1.63 -20.21 -9.26
N VAL A 250 1.69 -20.44 -10.57
CA VAL A 250 1.93 -21.77 -11.14
C VAL A 250 3.15 -21.71 -12.07
N PRO A 251 4.24 -22.45 -11.79
CA PRO A 251 5.37 -22.51 -12.68
C PRO A 251 4.99 -23.27 -13.96
N VAL A 252 5.11 -22.60 -15.12
CA VAL A 252 4.82 -23.18 -16.44
C VAL A 252 6.12 -23.72 -17.06
N LYS A 253 7.22 -22.98 -16.91
CA LYS A 253 8.57 -23.37 -17.36
C LYS A 253 9.58 -22.91 -16.31
N LYS A 254 10.85 -23.33 -16.48
CA LYS A 254 11.95 -22.99 -15.54
C LYS A 254 11.98 -21.49 -15.17
N ASN A 255 11.71 -20.61 -16.11
CA ASN A 255 11.77 -19.14 -15.93
C ASN A 255 10.41 -18.44 -16.19
N THR A 256 9.32 -19.20 -16.33
CA THR A 256 7.99 -18.65 -16.63
C THR A 256 7.00 -19.08 -15.56
N VAL A 257 6.29 -18.11 -15.00
CA VAL A 257 5.24 -18.31 -14.01
C VAL A 257 3.94 -17.74 -14.56
N LEU A 258 2.87 -18.49 -14.45
CA LEU A 258 1.50 -17.96 -14.62
C LEU A 258 1.04 -17.44 -13.28
N ALA A 259 0.70 -16.16 -13.22
CA ALA A 259 0.13 -15.52 -12.04
C ALA A 259 -1.32 -15.08 -12.35
N ALA A 260 -2.22 -15.36 -11.42
CA ALA A 260 -3.61 -14.89 -11.47
C ALA A 260 -3.99 -14.29 -10.12
N GLN A 261 -4.81 -13.24 -10.16
CA GLN A 261 -5.38 -12.61 -8.97
C GLN A 261 -6.88 -12.38 -9.17
N LEU A 262 -7.65 -12.67 -8.13
CA LEU A 262 -9.05 -12.33 -7.97
C LEU A 262 -9.18 -11.46 -6.71
N TYR A 263 -9.65 -10.23 -6.93
CA TYR A 263 -9.81 -9.23 -5.86
C TYR A 263 -11.26 -8.73 -5.83
#